data_7f90c7674dade018db4b5cf3af614df3
#
_entry.id   7f90c7674dade018db4b5cf3af614df3
#
_cell.length_a   1.000
_cell.length_b   1.000
_cell.length_c   1.000
_cell.angle_alpha   90.00
_cell.angle_beta   90.00
_cell.angle_gamma   90.00
#
_symmetry.space_group_name_H-M   'P 1'
#
loop_
_entity.id
_entity.type
_entity.pdbx_description
1 polymer ?
#
loop_
_entity_poly.entity_id
_entity_poly.type
_entity_poly.pdbx_seq_one_letter_code
_entity_poly.pdbx_strand_id
1 'polypeptide(L)'
;MEGILIKIELYHASKFGNGAKVAEELRRVMETKGHQVNVHHIDESKPKELPLADLYVFGSPTRFGGPLGSMRRFIKKVSLPSGTKYAIFATHGDAVPNKKTGQMPTEEEVNRWRKTIPTLDEILRVKGLVKVADKVFLVSAETLKGPLKEGWQGKVEEFTTTILSSP
;
A
#
# COMPACT_ATOMS: atom_id res chain seq x y z
N MET A 1 4.24 2.13 28.48
CA MET A 1 5.23 1.06 28.24
C MET A 1 5.74 1.20 26.81
N GLU A 2 7.03 1.26 26.67
CA GLU A 2 7.63 1.34 25.35
C GLU A 2 7.43 0.02 24.61
N GLY A 3 6.91 0.09 23.39
CA GLY A 3 6.77 -1.07 22.53
C GLY A 3 8.12 -1.49 21.95
N ILE A 4 8.14 -2.67 21.35
CA ILE A 4 9.32 -3.19 20.67
C ILE A 4 9.55 -2.36 19.40
N LEU A 5 10.78 -1.92 19.18
CA LEU A 5 11.18 -1.25 17.95
C LEU A 5 11.32 -2.29 16.84
N ILE A 6 10.79 -1.99 15.67
CA ILE A 6 10.81 -2.91 14.54
C ILE A 6 11.51 -2.31 13.32
N LYS A 7 11.99 -3.21 12.47
CA LYS A 7 12.56 -2.87 11.18
C LYS A 7 11.52 -3.15 10.09
N ILE A 8 11.25 -2.16 9.26
CA ILE A 8 10.27 -2.22 8.19
C ILE A 8 10.95 -2.00 6.85
N GLU A 9 10.69 -2.88 5.89
CA GLU A 9 11.08 -2.69 4.50
C GLU A 9 9.83 -2.39 3.69
N LEU A 10 9.80 -1.26 2.99
CA LEU A 10 8.65 -0.82 2.20
C LEU A 10 9.01 -0.79 0.71
N TYR A 11 8.17 -1.41 -0.11
CA TYR A 11 8.35 -1.50 -1.57
C TYR A 11 7.13 -0.91 -2.26
N HIS A 12 7.35 0.03 -3.16
CA HIS A 12 6.25 0.65 -3.91
C HIS A 12 6.55 0.68 -5.42
N ALA A 13 5.47 0.81 -6.20
CA ALA A 13 5.52 0.87 -7.65
C ALA A 13 4.95 2.19 -8.19
N SER A 14 5.14 3.29 -7.45
CA SER A 14 4.56 4.58 -7.82
C SER A 14 5.14 5.09 -9.15
N LYS A 15 4.25 5.51 -10.07
CA LYS A 15 4.65 6.11 -11.35
C LYS A 15 4.65 7.64 -11.30
N PHE A 16 3.66 8.23 -10.63
CA PHE A 16 3.46 9.68 -10.61
C PHE A 16 3.82 10.31 -9.26
N GLY A 17 4.37 9.53 -8.36
CA GLY A 17 4.86 10.02 -7.08
C GLY A 17 3.86 9.96 -5.92
N ASN A 18 2.59 9.66 -6.14
CA ASN A 18 1.60 9.61 -5.05
C ASN A 18 1.92 8.51 -4.03
N GLY A 19 2.20 7.30 -4.51
CA GLY A 19 2.60 6.20 -3.63
C GLY A 19 3.93 6.47 -2.94
N ALA A 20 4.86 7.13 -3.62
CA ALA A 20 6.14 7.53 -3.03
C ALA A 20 5.93 8.53 -1.90
N LYS A 21 5.00 9.48 -2.05
CA LYS A 21 4.66 10.44 -0.99
C LYS A 21 4.05 9.75 0.23
N VAL A 22 3.16 8.79 0.01
CA VAL A 22 2.58 7.98 1.08
C VAL A 22 3.68 7.22 1.80
N ALA A 23 4.58 6.58 1.06
CA ALA A 23 5.70 5.81 1.61
C ALA A 23 6.61 6.69 2.49
N GLU A 24 6.97 7.88 2.02
CA GLU A 24 7.82 8.79 2.78
C GLU A 24 7.13 9.33 4.03
N GLU A 25 5.84 9.62 3.97
CA GLU A 25 5.09 10.05 5.15
C GLU A 25 4.97 8.91 6.18
N LEU A 26 4.73 7.69 5.73
CA LEU A 26 4.72 6.51 6.59
C LEU A 26 6.08 6.36 7.29
N ARG A 27 7.16 6.46 6.54
CA ARG A 27 8.52 6.42 7.08
C ARG A 27 8.72 7.49 8.14
N ARG A 28 8.34 8.73 7.86
CA ARG A 28 8.46 9.83 8.81
C ARG A 28 7.72 9.54 10.11
N VAL A 29 6.46 9.11 10.02
CA VAL A 29 5.62 8.81 11.20
C VAL A 29 6.24 7.66 12.01
N MET A 30 6.67 6.59 11.35
CA MET A 30 7.24 5.42 12.01
C MET A 30 8.59 5.76 12.66
N GLU A 31 9.43 6.55 12.00
CA GLU A 31 10.73 6.94 12.52
C GLU A 31 10.60 7.87 13.74
N THR A 32 9.57 8.71 13.81
CA THR A 32 9.30 9.50 15.02
C THR A 32 9.00 8.63 16.24
N LYS A 33 8.57 7.40 16.01
CA LYS A 33 8.29 6.42 17.06
C LYS A 33 9.48 5.50 17.33
N GLY A 34 10.61 5.75 16.67
CA GLY A 34 11.87 5.01 16.88
C GLY A 34 12.06 3.80 15.97
N HIS A 35 11.10 3.48 15.12
CA HIS A 35 11.24 2.35 14.20
C HIS A 35 12.16 2.69 13.02
N GLN A 36 12.74 1.67 12.40
CA GLN A 36 13.58 1.82 11.21
C GLN A 36 12.74 1.47 9.97
N VAL A 37 12.67 2.39 9.01
CA VAL A 37 11.94 2.16 7.75
C VAL A 37 12.85 2.45 6.57
N ASN A 38 13.00 1.47 5.68
CA ASN A 38 13.70 1.65 4.41
C ASN A 38 12.68 1.61 3.29
N VAL A 39 12.69 2.63 2.44
CA VAL A 39 11.75 2.79 1.32
C VAL A 39 12.47 2.48 0.01
N HIS A 40 11.87 1.62 -0.81
CA HIS A 40 12.41 1.20 -2.09
C HIS A 40 11.37 1.26 -3.19
N HIS A 41 11.79 1.63 -4.40
CA HIS A 41 10.99 1.36 -5.59
C HIS A 41 11.24 -0.08 -6.04
N ILE A 42 10.21 -0.78 -6.51
CA ILE A 42 10.35 -2.18 -6.92
C ILE A 42 11.35 -2.36 -8.07
N ASP A 43 11.51 -1.35 -8.92
CA ASP A 43 12.46 -1.39 -10.04
C ASP A 43 13.92 -1.46 -9.58
N GLU A 44 14.18 -1.06 -8.34
CA GLU A 44 15.52 -1.07 -7.74
C GLU A 44 15.70 -2.23 -6.76
N SER A 45 14.79 -3.19 -6.75
CA SER A 45 14.74 -4.25 -5.74
C SER A 45 14.67 -5.64 -6.36
N LYS A 46 15.21 -6.61 -5.65
CA LYS A 46 15.20 -8.02 -6.05
C LYS A 46 14.20 -8.78 -5.19
N PRO A 47 13.05 -9.19 -5.71
CA PRO A 47 11.99 -9.79 -4.89
C PRO A 47 12.39 -11.11 -4.22
N LYS A 48 13.36 -11.82 -4.76
CA LYS A 48 13.84 -13.09 -4.18
C LYS A 48 14.92 -12.89 -3.13
N GLU A 49 15.43 -11.68 -2.97
CA GLU A 49 16.56 -11.35 -2.09
C GLU A 49 16.26 -10.17 -1.20
N LEU A 50 15.04 -10.07 -0.65
CA LEU A 50 14.66 -8.96 0.21
C LEU A 50 15.42 -9.04 1.54
N PRO A 51 15.90 -7.91 2.07
CA PRO A 51 16.53 -7.87 3.39
C PRO A 51 15.59 -8.40 4.47
N LEU A 52 16.12 -8.99 5.51
CA LEU A 52 15.33 -9.42 6.66
C LEU A 52 14.74 -8.20 7.37
N ALA A 53 13.48 -8.31 7.72
CA ALA A 53 12.74 -7.27 8.44
C ALA A 53 11.64 -7.90 9.27
N ASP A 54 11.12 -7.13 10.22
CA ASP A 54 10.01 -7.57 11.06
C ASP A 54 8.68 -7.45 10.33
N LEU A 55 8.60 -6.53 9.37
CA LEU A 55 7.38 -6.26 8.62
C LEU A 55 7.73 -5.70 7.23
N TYR A 56 6.96 -6.12 6.25
CA TYR A 56 7.08 -5.65 4.86
C TYR A 56 5.81 -4.90 4.47
N VAL A 57 5.98 -3.72 3.85
CA VAL A 57 4.85 -2.93 3.34
C VAL A 57 4.97 -2.87 1.82
N PHE A 58 3.86 -3.16 1.13
CA PHE A 58 3.79 -3.12 -0.32
C PHE A 58 2.75 -2.09 -0.76
N GLY A 59 3.14 -1.21 -1.68
CA GLY A 59 2.26 -0.16 -2.18
C GLY A 59 2.18 -0.15 -3.70
N SER A 60 0.96 -0.07 -4.25
CA SER A 60 0.73 -0.06 -5.69
C SER A 60 -0.32 0.96 -6.10
N PRO A 61 -0.12 1.67 -7.22
CA PRO A 61 -1.22 2.37 -7.84
C PRO A 61 -2.21 1.37 -8.43
N THR A 62 -3.45 1.82 -8.63
CA THR A 62 -4.48 1.02 -9.28
C THR A 62 -4.56 1.41 -10.75
N ARG A 63 -4.54 0.41 -11.62
CA ARG A 63 -4.69 0.56 -13.07
C ARG A 63 -5.66 -0.51 -13.56
N PHE A 64 -6.67 -0.09 -14.32
CA PHE A 64 -7.69 -1.00 -14.85
C PHE A 64 -8.30 -1.87 -13.75
N GLY A 65 -8.56 -1.27 -12.59
CA GLY A 65 -9.21 -1.93 -11.46
C GLY A 65 -8.32 -2.83 -10.62
N GLY A 66 -7.03 -2.96 -10.94
CA GLY A 66 -6.12 -3.85 -10.20
C GLY A 66 -4.75 -3.23 -9.96
N PRO A 67 -3.83 -4.02 -9.39
CA PRO A 67 -2.47 -3.54 -9.17
C PRO A 67 -1.73 -3.34 -10.49
N LEU A 68 -0.71 -2.49 -10.44
CA LEU A 68 0.20 -2.34 -11.56
C LEU A 68 0.83 -3.70 -11.87
N GLY A 69 0.94 -4.04 -13.17
CA GLY A 69 1.47 -5.34 -13.59
C GLY A 69 2.88 -5.64 -13.07
N SER A 70 3.74 -4.62 -13.01
CA SER A 70 5.08 -4.76 -12.45
C SER A 70 5.05 -5.14 -10.96
N MET A 71 4.12 -4.56 -10.19
CA MET A 71 3.96 -4.91 -8.78
C MET A 71 3.42 -6.32 -8.62
N ARG A 72 2.45 -6.73 -9.42
CA ARG A 72 1.93 -8.09 -9.39
C ARG A 72 3.05 -9.11 -9.65
N ARG A 73 3.89 -8.86 -10.65
CA ARG A 73 5.03 -9.74 -10.96
C ARG A 73 6.04 -9.75 -9.81
N PHE A 74 6.31 -8.59 -9.22
CA PHE A 74 7.20 -8.48 -8.07
C PHE A 74 6.69 -9.33 -6.90
N ILE A 75 5.42 -9.15 -6.53
CA ILE A 75 4.80 -9.88 -5.41
C ILE A 75 4.81 -11.40 -5.64
N LYS A 76 4.56 -11.83 -6.87
CA LYS A 76 4.61 -13.26 -7.21
C LYS A 76 5.99 -13.86 -6.98
N LYS A 77 7.05 -13.07 -7.13
CA LYS A 77 8.44 -13.52 -6.97
C LYS A 77 8.98 -13.35 -5.55
N VAL A 78 8.26 -12.66 -4.69
CA VAL A 78 8.69 -12.42 -3.31
C VAL A 78 8.91 -13.77 -2.61
N SER A 79 10.07 -13.90 -1.97
CA SER A 79 10.43 -15.10 -1.20
C SER A 79 10.72 -14.67 0.25
N LEU A 80 9.80 -15.01 1.14
CA LEU A 80 9.88 -14.69 2.57
C LEU A 80 9.40 -15.89 3.37
N PRO A 81 9.90 -16.08 4.61
CA PRO A 81 9.44 -17.18 5.45
C PRO A 81 7.94 -17.12 5.73
N SER A 82 7.29 -18.28 5.80
CA SER A 82 5.90 -18.38 6.22
C SER A 82 5.72 -17.74 7.58
N GLY A 83 4.61 -17.02 7.76
CA GLY A 83 4.33 -16.28 8.99
C GLY A 83 4.87 -14.85 9.01
N THR A 84 5.66 -14.45 8.01
CA THR A 84 6.13 -13.08 7.90
C THR A 84 4.96 -12.11 7.76
N LYS A 85 5.00 -11.01 8.51
CA LYS A 85 3.94 -10.00 8.51
C LYS A 85 4.10 -9.00 7.39
N TYR A 86 2.97 -8.59 6.80
CA TYR A 86 2.96 -7.57 5.76
C TYR A 86 1.74 -6.66 5.89
N ALA A 87 1.87 -5.48 5.29
CA ALA A 87 0.77 -4.54 5.11
C ALA A 87 0.75 -4.09 3.65
N ILE A 88 -0.41 -3.67 3.16
CA ILE A 88 -0.57 -3.23 1.77
C ILE A 88 -1.24 -1.87 1.76
N PHE A 89 -0.76 -0.97 0.91
CA PHE A 89 -1.54 0.22 0.57
C PHE A 89 -1.70 0.35 -0.95
N ALA A 90 -2.79 0.99 -1.34
CA ALA A 90 -3.08 1.26 -2.74
C ALA A 90 -3.47 2.72 -2.91
N THR A 91 -3.13 3.30 -4.06
CA THR A 91 -3.67 4.59 -4.46
C THR A 91 -4.73 4.38 -5.54
N HIS A 92 -5.86 5.08 -5.40
CA HIS A 92 -6.98 5.03 -6.34
C HIS A 92 -7.41 6.43 -6.70
N GLY A 93 -7.90 6.59 -7.95
CA GLY A 93 -8.67 7.77 -8.28
C GLY A 93 -9.93 7.83 -7.43
N ASP A 94 -10.36 9.03 -7.05
CA ASP A 94 -11.59 9.23 -6.32
C ASP A 94 -12.79 8.89 -7.19
N ALA A 95 -13.89 8.48 -6.58
CA ALA A 95 -15.12 8.21 -7.30
C ALA A 95 -15.72 9.53 -7.83
N VAL A 96 -16.25 9.49 -9.05
CA VAL A 96 -16.88 10.64 -9.70
C VAL A 96 -18.30 10.27 -10.15
N PRO A 97 -19.21 11.26 -10.23
CA PRO A 97 -20.55 10.99 -10.76
C PRO A 97 -20.52 10.50 -12.19
N ASN A 98 -21.47 9.64 -12.54
CA ASN A 98 -21.66 9.21 -13.91
C ASN A 98 -22.03 10.44 -14.77
N LYS A 99 -21.35 10.61 -15.90
CA LYS A 99 -21.54 11.78 -16.77
C LYS A 99 -22.95 11.87 -17.37
N LYS A 100 -23.62 10.74 -17.54
CA LYS A 100 -24.96 10.69 -18.16
C LYS A 100 -26.07 10.85 -17.12
N THR A 101 -25.93 10.24 -15.95
CA THR A 101 -26.99 10.20 -14.92
C THR A 101 -26.75 11.16 -13.78
N GLY A 102 -25.54 11.65 -13.58
CA GLY A 102 -25.16 12.48 -12.43
C GLY A 102 -25.09 11.72 -11.12
N GLN A 103 -25.33 10.41 -11.15
CA GLN A 103 -25.32 9.60 -9.93
C GLN A 103 -23.93 9.13 -9.60
N MET A 104 -23.60 9.11 -8.30
CA MET A 104 -22.36 8.53 -7.81
C MET A 104 -22.42 7.01 -7.94
N PRO A 105 -21.27 6.34 -8.19
CA PRO A 105 -21.25 4.88 -8.22
C PRO A 105 -21.58 4.34 -6.82
N THR A 106 -22.21 3.16 -6.80
CA THR A 106 -22.47 2.43 -5.56
C THR A 106 -21.16 1.88 -5.01
N GLU A 107 -21.14 1.52 -3.72
CA GLU A 107 -20.00 0.88 -3.11
C GLU A 107 -19.60 -0.41 -3.86
N GLU A 108 -20.57 -1.20 -4.28
CA GLU A 108 -20.33 -2.41 -5.07
C GLU A 108 -19.64 -2.11 -6.39
N GLU A 109 -20.10 -1.07 -7.12
CA GLU A 109 -19.47 -0.64 -8.36
C GLU A 109 -18.03 -0.17 -8.13
N VAL A 110 -17.80 0.62 -7.08
CA VAL A 110 -16.47 1.10 -6.70
C VAL A 110 -15.55 -0.09 -6.40
N ASN A 111 -16.03 -1.08 -5.66
CA ASN A 111 -15.23 -2.24 -5.30
C ASN A 111 -14.80 -3.08 -6.51
N ARG A 112 -15.60 -3.08 -7.59
CA ARG A 112 -15.21 -3.75 -8.84
C ARG A 112 -13.97 -3.13 -9.47
N TRP A 113 -13.74 -1.84 -9.23
CA TRP A 113 -12.62 -1.09 -9.79
C TRP A 113 -11.43 -0.95 -8.83
N ARG A 114 -11.56 -1.47 -7.61
CA ARG A 114 -10.55 -1.34 -6.54
C ARG A 114 -10.09 -2.70 -6.04
N LYS A 115 -9.51 -3.49 -6.95
CA LYS A 115 -9.07 -4.86 -6.63
C LYS A 115 -7.57 -4.96 -6.38
N THR A 116 -6.88 -3.84 -6.23
CA THR A 116 -5.43 -3.84 -5.99
C THR A 116 -5.09 -4.59 -4.71
N ILE A 117 -5.68 -4.20 -3.58
CA ILE A 117 -5.40 -4.83 -2.29
C ILE A 117 -5.82 -6.30 -2.28
N PRO A 118 -7.07 -6.67 -2.65
CA PRO A 118 -7.45 -8.08 -2.66
C PRO A 118 -6.57 -8.96 -3.54
N THR A 119 -6.15 -8.45 -4.69
CA THR A 119 -5.30 -9.22 -5.62
C THR A 119 -3.93 -9.50 -5.03
N LEU A 120 -3.27 -8.48 -4.47
CA LEU A 120 -1.95 -8.65 -3.86
C LEU A 120 -2.03 -9.49 -2.58
N ASP A 121 -3.07 -9.27 -1.78
CA ASP A 121 -3.30 -10.01 -0.55
C ASP A 121 -3.44 -11.52 -0.81
N GLU A 122 -4.20 -11.90 -1.81
CA GLU A 122 -4.37 -13.30 -2.19
C GLU A 122 -3.03 -13.97 -2.52
N ILE A 123 -2.20 -13.29 -3.32
CA ILE A 123 -0.89 -13.82 -3.69
C ILE A 123 -0.01 -14.02 -2.46
N LEU A 124 0.03 -13.05 -1.58
CA LEU A 124 0.87 -13.10 -0.37
C LEU A 124 0.37 -14.14 0.64
N ARG A 125 -0.95 -14.24 0.82
CA ARG A 125 -1.53 -15.24 1.74
C ARG A 125 -1.25 -16.66 1.29
N VAL A 126 -1.29 -16.93 -0.01
CA VAL A 126 -0.97 -18.26 -0.55
C VAL A 126 0.47 -18.63 -0.21
N LYS A 127 1.36 -17.65 -0.08
CA LYS A 127 2.76 -17.86 0.32
C LYS A 127 2.92 -18.09 1.84
N GLY A 128 1.83 -18.06 2.60
CA GLY A 128 1.87 -18.24 4.05
C GLY A 128 2.18 -16.97 4.84
N LEU A 129 2.14 -15.81 4.20
CA LEU A 129 2.38 -14.54 4.88
C LEU A 129 1.11 -14.03 5.58
N VAL A 130 1.27 -13.17 6.58
CA VAL A 130 0.17 -12.70 7.43
C VAL A 130 -0.04 -11.21 7.27
N LYS A 131 -1.23 -10.81 6.80
CA LYS A 131 -1.57 -9.39 6.66
C LYS A 131 -1.90 -8.79 8.02
N VAL A 132 -1.29 -7.66 8.35
CA VAL A 132 -1.55 -6.92 9.59
C VAL A 132 -2.40 -5.67 9.36
N ALA A 133 -2.37 -5.09 8.16
CA ALA A 133 -3.15 -3.89 7.85
C ALA A 133 -3.22 -3.66 6.34
N ASP A 134 -4.23 -2.91 5.91
CA ASP A 134 -4.28 -2.35 4.56
C ASP A 134 -4.91 -0.95 4.60
N LYS A 135 -4.65 -0.15 3.56
CA LYS A 135 -5.21 1.20 3.47
C LYS A 135 -5.26 1.68 2.01
N VAL A 136 -6.34 2.36 1.68
CA VAL A 136 -6.52 3.02 0.39
C VAL A 136 -6.30 4.52 0.57
N PHE A 137 -5.53 5.11 -0.35
CA PHE A 137 -5.30 6.56 -0.41
C PHE A 137 -5.89 7.09 -1.71
N LEU A 138 -6.81 8.03 -1.61
CA LEU A 138 -7.50 8.58 -2.77
C LEU A 138 -6.68 9.71 -3.41
N VAL A 139 -6.74 9.74 -4.73
CA VAL A 139 -6.09 10.75 -5.58
C VAL A 139 -7.19 11.53 -6.28
N SER A 140 -6.99 12.82 -6.49
CA SER A 140 -7.94 13.65 -7.23
C SER A 140 -8.33 12.97 -8.55
N ALA A 141 -9.63 12.96 -8.85
CA ALA A 141 -10.15 12.35 -10.08
C ALA A 141 -9.86 13.18 -11.33
N GLU A 142 -9.43 14.43 -11.16
CA GLU A 142 -9.17 15.32 -12.30
C GLU A 142 -7.98 14.87 -13.13
N THR A 143 -6.97 14.28 -12.50
CA THR A 143 -5.81 13.74 -13.19
C THR A 143 -5.34 12.45 -12.52
N LEU A 144 -4.62 11.60 -13.28
CA LEU A 144 -3.99 10.39 -12.74
C LEU A 144 -2.73 10.71 -11.92
N LYS A 145 -2.25 11.95 -12.01
CA LYS A 145 -0.98 12.36 -11.38
C LYS A 145 -1.16 12.94 -9.98
N GLY A 146 -2.35 13.02 -9.50
CA GLY A 146 -2.64 13.60 -8.20
C GLY A 146 -3.33 14.93 -8.32
N PRO A 147 -3.36 15.69 -7.22
CA PRO A 147 -2.72 15.38 -5.93
C PRO A 147 -3.48 14.34 -5.12
N LEU A 148 -2.83 13.84 -4.08
CA LEU A 148 -3.51 13.06 -3.05
C LEU A 148 -4.58 13.94 -2.41
N LYS A 149 -5.73 13.35 -2.07
CA LYS A 149 -6.83 14.10 -1.47
C LYS A 149 -6.42 14.67 -0.11
N GLU A 150 -6.99 15.82 0.21
CA GLU A 150 -6.77 16.47 1.50
C GLU A 150 -7.04 15.50 2.65
N GLY A 151 -6.20 15.56 3.68
CA GLY A 151 -6.33 14.67 4.84
C GLY A 151 -5.58 13.34 4.71
N TRP A 152 -4.85 13.13 3.62
CA TRP A 152 -4.15 11.87 3.40
C TRP A 152 -3.07 11.59 4.46
N GLN A 153 -2.45 12.62 5.03
CA GLN A 153 -1.46 12.42 6.09
C GLN A 153 -2.09 11.81 7.34
N GLY A 154 -3.29 12.26 7.71
CA GLY A 154 -4.04 11.65 8.81
C GLY A 154 -4.36 10.20 8.58
N LYS A 155 -4.62 9.81 7.32
CA LYS A 155 -4.83 8.41 6.95
C LYS A 155 -3.56 7.60 7.05
N VAL A 156 -2.40 8.19 6.78
CA VAL A 156 -1.11 7.52 7.01
C VAL A 156 -0.94 7.24 8.50
N GLU A 157 -1.27 8.18 9.38
CA GLU A 157 -1.20 7.97 10.83
C GLU A 157 -2.12 6.85 11.29
N GLU A 158 -3.36 6.79 10.76
CA GLU A 158 -4.28 5.69 11.04
C GLU A 158 -3.69 4.34 10.61
N PHE A 159 -3.10 4.30 9.42
CA PHE A 159 -2.49 3.10 8.88
C PHE A 159 -1.34 2.62 9.76
N THR A 160 -0.43 3.54 10.14
CA THR A 160 0.69 3.19 11.01
C THR A 160 0.22 2.71 12.38
N THR A 161 -0.82 3.33 12.94
CA THR A 161 -1.41 2.89 14.21
C THR A 161 -1.92 1.45 14.11
N THR A 162 -2.63 1.13 13.03
CA THR A 162 -3.14 -0.23 12.80
C THR A 162 -1.99 -1.22 12.66
N ILE A 163 -0.95 -0.88 11.90
CA ILE A 163 0.23 -1.72 11.74
C ILE A 163 0.88 -2.02 13.10
N LEU A 164 1.08 -0.99 13.91
CA LEU A 164 1.79 -1.11 15.19
C LEU A 164 0.96 -1.77 16.29
N SER A 165 -0.37 -1.79 16.18
CA SER A 165 -1.24 -2.43 17.15
C SER A 165 -1.43 -3.93 16.89
N SER A 166 -0.93 -4.43 15.77
CA SER A 166 -1.01 -5.86 15.45
C SER A 166 -0.01 -6.64 16.30
N PRO A 167 -0.44 -7.74 16.93
CA PRO A 167 0.46 -8.55 17.78
C PRO A 167 1.54 -9.28 16.99
#